data_308867847da1861286030183ee34cbf1
#
_entry.id   308867847da1861286030183ee34cbf1
#
_cell.length_a   1.000
_cell.length_b   1.000
_cell.length_c   1.000
_cell.angle_alpha   90.00
_cell.angle_beta   90.00
_cell.angle_gamma   90.00
#
_symmetry.space_group_name_H-M   'P 1'
#
loop_
_entity.id
_entity.type
_entity.pdbx_description
1 polymer ?
#
loop_
_entity_poly.entity_id
_entity_poly.type
_entity_poly.pdbx_seq_one_letter_code
_entity_poly.pdbx_strand_id
1 'polypeptide(L)'
;MPMNANNTWFRSVAVGCWHGLARLTVACIILAIGASTLVFAQDTSAAQEIQAGILAYKFSNYQGAAEHFQAALKLDPTSTQARALLANSYAQQYIPGDESAANTEIATQAIGEFKTVLKDDPTDQQRYRSTASIASLSLNLKRWDDAREYYMKAIELNPDDAHNYFSMAVIDWTLAYPPRVKMRDDMHLNDSEMISDPAACASLRTQSQHYVEDGMQSLEKALQLQPDDDDAMAYMNLLYRERAEYECDQPDARKADLKAADEWVDKAVAAKKAKAEKTTEPPH
;
A
#
# COMPACT_ATOMS: atom_id res chain seq x y z
N MET A 1 76.56 2.04 40.52
CA MET A 1 77.12 2.41 41.83
C MET A 1 75.97 2.62 42.77
N PRO A 2 76.19 2.28 44.01
CA PRO A 2 75.84 0.98 44.56
C PRO A 2 75.04 1.10 45.88
N MET A 3 74.64 -0.08 46.33
CA MET A 3 74.61 -0.51 47.72
C MET A 3 73.54 0.12 48.65
N ASN A 4 72.99 -0.49 49.61
CA ASN A 4 73.14 -1.76 50.30
C ASN A 4 72.09 -1.80 51.38
N ALA A 5 71.58 -2.88 51.62
CA ALA A 5 71.70 -3.79 52.73
C ALA A 5 70.74 -3.61 53.93
N ASN A 6 70.06 -4.74 54.11
CA ASN A 6 69.88 -5.41 55.42
C ASN A 6 69.33 -4.66 56.63
N ASN A 7 68.24 -5.18 57.12
CA ASN A 7 68.42 -5.93 58.43
C ASN A 7 67.14 -6.74 58.78
N THR A 8 67.42 -7.96 59.04
CA THR A 8 66.66 -8.98 59.72
C THR A 8 66.44 -8.63 61.22
N TRP A 9 65.56 -9.42 61.84
CA TRP A 9 65.38 -9.78 63.26
C TRP A 9 64.00 -9.28 63.78
N PHE A 10 63.10 -10.01 64.28
CA PHE A 10 63.00 -11.14 65.21
C PHE A 10 61.53 -11.71 65.20
N ARG A 11 61.46 -13.03 65.14
CA ARG A 11 60.80 -13.99 65.99
C ARG A 11 59.31 -13.88 66.34
N SER A 12 58.68 -14.88 65.83
CA SER A 12 57.99 -16.02 66.54
C SER A 12 56.97 -15.73 67.64
N VAL A 13 55.92 -16.53 67.49
CA VAL A 13 54.97 -17.07 68.47
C VAL A 13 53.61 -16.40 68.49
N ALA A 14 52.68 -17.03 67.84
CA ALA A 14 51.47 -17.57 68.46
C ALA A 14 50.65 -18.31 67.37
N VAL A 15 50.78 -19.61 67.42
CA VAL A 15 49.88 -20.56 66.79
C VAL A 15 48.61 -20.61 67.64
N GLY A 16 47.47 -20.52 67.04
CA GLY A 16 46.25 -20.97 67.67
C GLY A 16 44.97 -20.27 67.27
N CYS A 17 44.05 -21.00 66.68
CA CYS A 17 42.65 -20.76 66.69
C CYS A 17 42.09 -19.58 65.87
N TRP A 18 42.14 -19.66 64.58
CA TRP A 18 41.15 -18.88 63.78
C TRP A 18 40.79 -19.53 62.41
N HIS A 19 40.52 -20.84 62.39
CA HIS A 19 40.15 -21.56 61.17
C HIS A 19 38.66 -21.88 61.11
N GLY A 20 37.85 -21.34 62.03
CA GLY A 20 36.41 -21.66 62.08
C GLY A 20 35.45 -20.60 61.50
N LEU A 21 35.85 -19.37 61.35
CA LEU A 21 34.94 -18.27 60.96
C LEU A 21 35.07 -17.79 59.52
N ALA A 22 36.15 -18.13 58.82
CA ALA A 22 36.38 -17.71 57.46
C ALA A 22 35.63 -18.57 56.38
N ARG A 23 35.13 -19.77 56.76
CA ARG A 23 34.40 -20.65 55.81
C ARG A 23 32.90 -20.40 55.73
N LEU A 24 32.29 -19.71 56.68
CA LEU A 24 30.87 -19.37 56.69
C LEU A 24 30.55 -18.08 55.96
N THR A 25 31.47 -17.14 55.82
CA THR A 25 31.27 -15.86 55.16
C THR A 25 31.42 -15.96 53.63
N VAL A 26 32.25 -16.90 53.12
CA VAL A 26 32.41 -17.11 51.68
C VAL A 26 31.20 -17.85 51.08
N ALA A 27 30.55 -18.74 51.82
CA ALA A 27 29.34 -19.44 51.37
C ALA A 27 28.12 -18.53 51.28
N CYS A 28 28.01 -17.50 52.12
CA CYS A 28 26.91 -16.52 52.07
C CYS A 28 27.06 -15.50 50.91
N ILE A 29 28.30 -15.18 50.50
CA ILE A 29 28.55 -14.24 49.39
C ILE A 29 28.31 -14.90 48.05
N ILE A 30 28.54 -16.21 47.88
CA ILE A 30 28.29 -16.95 46.65
C ILE A 30 26.76 -17.18 46.43
N LEU A 31 25.98 -17.30 47.50
CA LEU A 31 24.52 -17.41 47.44
C LEU A 31 23.84 -16.05 47.11
N ALA A 32 24.48 -14.93 47.43
CA ALA A 32 23.96 -13.59 47.12
C ALA A 32 24.25 -13.13 45.69
N ILE A 33 25.23 -13.71 45.00
CA ILE A 33 25.56 -13.38 43.60
C ILE A 33 24.75 -14.25 42.60
N GLY A 34 24.24 -15.40 43.05
CA GLY A 34 23.42 -16.30 42.24
C GLY A 34 21.94 -15.87 42.08
N ALA A 35 21.47 -14.84 42.78
CA ALA A 35 20.07 -14.43 42.79
C ALA A 35 19.80 -13.12 42.03
N SER A 36 20.77 -12.55 41.29
CA SER A 36 20.64 -11.23 40.66
C SER A 36 20.58 -11.26 39.15
N THR A 37 20.31 -12.42 38.53
CA THR A 37 19.91 -12.48 37.12
C THR A 37 18.46 -12.92 36.99
N LEU A 38 17.57 -12.30 37.76
CA LEU A 38 16.21 -12.12 37.29
C LEU A 38 16.33 -11.10 36.16
N VAL A 39 16.56 -11.59 34.95
CA VAL A 39 16.16 -10.88 33.74
C VAL A 39 14.68 -10.59 33.94
N PHE A 40 14.37 -9.36 34.33
CA PHE A 40 13.03 -8.83 34.14
C PHE A 40 12.81 -8.89 32.61
N ALA A 41 12.28 -9.99 32.13
CA ALA A 41 11.49 -9.94 30.88
C ALA A 41 10.42 -8.88 31.21
N GLN A 42 10.63 -7.66 30.74
CA GLN A 42 9.56 -6.69 30.73
C GLN A 42 8.45 -7.38 29.94
N ASP A 43 7.37 -7.77 30.61
CA ASP A 43 6.15 -8.17 29.94
C ASP A 43 5.69 -6.97 29.11
N THR A 44 6.12 -6.94 27.83
CA THR A 44 5.73 -5.89 26.89
C THR A 44 4.22 -6.00 26.72
N SER A 45 3.51 -4.92 26.98
CA SER A 45 2.08 -4.87 26.78
C SER A 45 1.78 -4.68 25.28
N ALA A 46 0.60 -5.11 24.82
CA ALA A 46 0.15 -4.85 23.46
C ALA A 46 0.24 -3.36 23.06
N ALA A 47 -0.05 -2.47 24.03
CA ALA A 47 0.08 -1.03 23.83
C ALA A 47 1.53 -0.57 23.62
N GLN A 48 2.51 -1.17 24.31
CA GLN A 48 3.92 -0.85 24.09
C GLN A 48 4.40 -1.32 22.71
N GLU A 49 3.99 -2.51 22.29
CA GLU A 49 4.30 -3.01 20.94
C GLU A 49 3.65 -2.13 19.86
N ILE A 50 2.41 -1.67 20.04
CA ILE A 50 1.77 -0.73 19.11
C ILE A 50 2.58 0.57 19.02
N GLN A 51 3.04 1.14 20.12
CA GLN A 51 3.84 2.37 20.10
C GLN A 51 5.19 2.18 19.41
N ALA A 52 5.87 1.07 19.68
CA ALA A 52 7.14 0.72 19.01
C ALA A 52 6.94 0.55 17.50
N GLY A 53 5.86 -0.13 17.08
CA GLY A 53 5.50 -0.28 15.68
C GLY A 53 5.18 1.06 15.00
N ILE A 54 4.44 1.95 15.65
CA ILE A 54 4.16 3.31 15.14
C ILE A 54 5.47 4.10 14.97
N LEU A 55 6.40 3.97 15.90
CA LEU A 55 7.71 4.63 15.81
C LEU A 55 8.51 4.08 14.61
N ALA A 56 8.59 2.76 14.46
CA ALA A 56 9.25 2.12 13.32
C ALA A 56 8.61 2.57 11.99
N TYR A 57 7.29 2.61 11.91
CA TYR A 57 6.55 3.08 10.74
C TYR A 57 6.88 4.52 10.36
N LYS A 58 6.95 5.44 11.34
CA LYS A 58 7.35 6.84 11.12
C LYS A 58 8.76 7.01 10.55
N PHE A 59 9.66 6.08 10.84
CA PHE A 59 10.99 6.03 10.26
C PHE A 59 11.08 5.18 8.99
N SER A 60 9.93 4.87 8.36
CA SER A 60 9.83 4.05 7.14
C SER A 60 10.41 2.63 7.29
N ASN A 61 10.62 2.16 8.53
CA ASN A 61 10.95 0.76 8.80
C ASN A 61 9.66 -0.07 8.86
N TYR A 62 9.05 -0.30 7.68
CA TYR A 62 7.75 -0.95 7.59
C TYR A 62 7.79 -2.44 7.98
N GLN A 63 8.92 -3.12 7.75
CA GLN A 63 9.12 -4.48 8.21
C GLN A 63 9.15 -4.55 9.74
N GLY A 64 9.99 -3.75 10.40
CA GLY A 64 10.04 -3.69 11.85
C GLY A 64 8.69 -3.26 12.46
N ALA A 65 7.97 -2.34 11.80
CA ALA A 65 6.63 -1.97 12.21
C ALA A 65 5.67 -3.17 12.20
N ALA A 66 5.69 -3.97 11.11
CA ALA A 66 4.86 -5.16 10.99
C ALA A 66 5.19 -6.19 12.09
N GLU A 67 6.47 -6.41 12.40
CA GLU A 67 6.90 -7.31 13.48
C GLU A 67 6.33 -6.88 14.84
N HIS A 68 6.38 -5.59 15.17
CA HIS A 68 5.81 -5.03 16.39
C HIS A 68 4.29 -5.16 16.44
N PHE A 69 3.59 -4.88 15.33
CA PHE A 69 2.13 -5.04 15.29
C PHE A 69 1.70 -6.51 15.37
N GLN A 70 2.47 -7.44 14.80
CA GLN A 70 2.26 -8.87 15.01
C GLN A 70 2.46 -9.29 16.46
N ALA A 71 3.49 -8.74 17.14
CA ALA A 71 3.71 -8.97 18.57
C ALA A 71 2.55 -8.43 19.41
N ALA A 72 2.04 -7.23 19.07
CA ALA A 72 0.85 -6.67 19.72
C ALA A 72 -0.38 -7.57 19.55
N LEU A 73 -0.60 -8.12 18.35
CA LEU A 73 -1.72 -9.03 18.08
C LEU A 73 -1.58 -10.40 18.73
N LYS A 74 -0.36 -10.85 19.07
CA LYS A 74 -0.16 -12.05 19.90
C LYS A 74 -0.58 -11.82 21.35
N LEU A 75 -0.42 -10.59 21.85
CA LEU A 75 -0.81 -10.17 23.20
C LEU A 75 -2.29 -9.81 23.31
N ASP A 76 -2.83 -9.15 22.26
CA ASP A 76 -4.25 -8.79 22.12
C ASP A 76 -4.74 -9.09 20.69
N PRO A 77 -5.24 -10.31 20.43
CA PRO A 77 -5.73 -10.71 19.11
C PRO A 77 -6.96 -9.91 18.63
N THR A 78 -7.64 -9.19 19.53
CA THR A 78 -8.86 -8.42 19.23
C THR A 78 -8.58 -6.97 18.86
N SER A 79 -7.33 -6.52 18.92
CA SER A 79 -6.96 -5.15 18.63
C SER A 79 -7.13 -4.81 17.13
N THR A 80 -8.27 -4.24 16.78
CA THR A 80 -8.54 -3.72 15.42
C THR A 80 -7.53 -2.65 15.01
N GLN A 81 -7.05 -1.85 15.98
CA GLN A 81 -6.02 -0.85 15.75
C GLN A 81 -4.68 -1.50 15.31
N ALA A 82 -4.19 -2.49 16.06
CA ALA A 82 -2.94 -3.17 15.71
C ALA A 82 -3.04 -3.87 14.35
N ARG A 83 -4.20 -4.48 14.05
CA ARG A 83 -4.48 -5.14 12.78
C ARG A 83 -4.47 -4.16 11.61
N ALA A 84 -5.13 -3.01 11.73
CA ALA A 84 -5.13 -1.97 10.70
C ALA A 84 -3.72 -1.41 10.45
N LEU A 85 -2.92 -1.24 11.51
CA LEU A 85 -1.53 -0.78 11.40
C LEU A 85 -0.63 -1.84 10.76
N LEU A 86 -0.84 -3.12 11.06
CA LEU A 86 -0.14 -4.24 10.41
C LEU A 86 -0.45 -4.28 8.91
N ALA A 87 -1.74 -4.20 8.54
CA ALA A 87 -2.17 -4.14 7.15
C ALA A 87 -1.53 -2.98 6.38
N ASN A 88 -1.51 -1.78 6.99
CA ASN A 88 -0.83 -0.62 6.41
C ASN A 88 0.68 -0.84 6.26
N SER A 89 1.33 -1.51 7.23
CA SER A 89 2.77 -1.79 7.16
C SER A 89 3.10 -2.74 6.01
N TYR A 90 2.28 -3.75 5.75
CA TYR A 90 2.42 -4.60 4.58
C TYR A 90 2.15 -3.82 3.27
N ALA A 91 1.10 -3.00 3.24
CA ALA A 91 0.79 -2.19 2.06
C ALA A 91 1.94 -1.23 1.68
N GLN A 92 2.65 -0.68 2.66
CA GLN A 92 3.82 0.18 2.43
C GLN A 92 5.08 -0.59 1.99
N GLN A 93 5.15 -1.88 2.24
CA GLN A 93 6.24 -2.73 1.75
C GLN A 93 6.02 -3.19 0.30
N TYR A 94 4.79 -3.15 -0.18
CA TYR A 94 4.46 -3.52 -1.56
C TYR A 94 5.06 -2.52 -2.55
N ILE A 95 5.72 -3.02 -3.58
CA ILE A 95 6.34 -2.23 -4.65
C ILE A 95 5.51 -2.40 -5.93
N PRO A 96 4.76 -1.36 -6.37
CA PRO A 96 4.00 -1.43 -7.61
C PRO A 96 4.90 -1.78 -8.81
N GLY A 97 4.45 -2.72 -9.64
CA GLY A 97 5.18 -3.16 -10.82
C GLY A 97 6.23 -4.25 -10.58
N ASP A 98 6.57 -4.58 -9.33
CA ASP A 98 7.35 -5.78 -9.02
C ASP A 98 6.42 -6.99 -8.95
N GLU A 99 6.50 -7.86 -9.97
CA GLU A 99 5.69 -9.08 -10.10
C GLU A 99 6.30 -10.30 -9.37
N SER A 100 7.31 -10.11 -8.54
CA SER A 100 7.90 -11.21 -7.76
C SER A 100 6.87 -11.86 -6.84
N ALA A 101 7.02 -13.16 -6.61
CA ALA A 101 6.13 -13.91 -5.71
C ALA A 101 6.15 -13.33 -4.28
N ALA A 102 7.32 -12.87 -3.81
CA ALA A 102 7.44 -12.27 -2.49
C ALA A 102 6.65 -10.97 -2.37
N ASN A 103 6.74 -10.08 -3.37
CA ASN A 103 6.00 -8.82 -3.38
C ASN A 103 4.48 -9.05 -3.51
N THR A 104 4.06 -10.01 -4.34
CA THR A 104 2.64 -10.42 -4.46
C THR A 104 2.10 -10.98 -3.14
N GLU A 105 2.91 -11.74 -2.41
CA GLU A 105 2.53 -12.27 -1.09
C GLU A 105 2.33 -11.15 -0.07
N ILE A 106 3.21 -10.16 -0.02
CA ILE A 106 3.08 -8.99 0.86
C ILE A 106 1.76 -8.25 0.61
N ALA A 107 1.41 -7.97 -0.65
CA ALA A 107 0.14 -7.34 -0.99
C ALA A 107 -1.07 -8.22 -0.60
N THR A 108 -0.95 -9.54 -0.77
CA THR A 108 -2.02 -10.49 -0.39
C THR A 108 -2.22 -10.55 1.13
N GLN A 109 -1.14 -10.49 1.90
CA GLN A 109 -1.20 -10.39 3.36
C GLN A 109 -1.86 -9.08 3.80
N ALA A 110 -1.48 -7.94 3.19
CA ALA A 110 -2.13 -6.65 3.46
C ALA A 110 -3.64 -6.72 3.22
N ILE A 111 -4.07 -7.25 2.08
CA ILE A 111 -5.50 -7.44 1.74
C ILE A 111 -6.19 -8.34 2.78
N GLY A 112 -5.55 -9.42 3.21
CA GLY A 112 -6.08 -10.34 4.23
C GLY A 112 -6.33 -9.65 5.56
N GLU A 113 -5.37 -8.87 6.04
CA GLU A 113 -5.49 -8.11 7.28
C GLU A 113 -6.56 -6.99 7.17
N PHE A 114 -6.62 -6.24 6.06
CA PHE A 114 -7.69 -5.27 5.84
C PHE A 114 -9.08 -5.92 5.81
N LYS A 115 -9.24 -7.07 5.15
CA LYS A 115 -10.50 -7.83 5.15
C LYS A 115 -10.91 -8.25 6.56
N THR A 116 -9.93 -8.55 7.43
CA THR A 116 -10.21 -8.88 8.83
C THR A 116 -10.63 -7.62 9.60
N VAL A 117 -9.97 -6.47 9.40
CA VAL A 117 -10.41 -5.19 9.97
C VAL A 117 -11.87 -4.90 9.62
N LEU A 118 -12.29 -5.15 8.38
CA LEU A 118 -13.68 -4.90 7.95
C LEU A 118 -14.71 -5.81 8.66
N LYS A 119 -14.30 -6.96 9.19
CA LYS A 119 -15.18 -7.88 9.94
C LYS A 119 -15.29 -7.52 11.42
N ASP A 120 -14.30 -6.83 11.98
CA ASP A 120 -14.15 -6.56 13.40
C ASP A 120 -14.80 -5.23 13.83
N ASP A 121 -15.94 -4.85 13.23
CA ASP A 121 -16.71 -3.61 13.50
C ASP A 121 -15.84 -2.35 13.54
N PRO A 122 -15.17 -1.98 12.44
CA PRO A 122 -14.30 -0.82 12.38
C PRO A 122 -15.08 0.50 12.46
N THR A 123 -14.41 1.57 12.90
CA THR A 123 -14.94 2.93 12.72
C THR A 123 -15.16 3.24 11.24
N ASP A 124 -16.03 4.20 10.91
CA ASP A 124 -16.32 4.57 9.51
C ASP A 124 -15.04 4.96 8.75
N GLN A 125 -14.12 5.67 9.38
CA GLN A 125 -12.83 6.02 8.79
C GLN A 125 -11.95 4.80 8.53
N GLN A 126 -11.91 3.83 9.45
CA GLN A 126 -11.17 2.58 9.25
C GLN A 126 -11.82 1.75 8.15
N ARG A 127 -13.16 1.69 8.11
CA ARG A 127 -13.94 1.02 7.08
C ARG A 127 -13.59 1.57 5.70
N TYR A 128 -13.70 2.88 5.53
CA TYR A 128 -13.35 3.53 4.26
C TYR A 128 -11.90 3.26 3.85
N ARG A 129 -10.94 3.53 4.73
CA ARG A 129 -9.51 3.35 4.41
C ARG A 129 -9.16 1.91 4.07
N SER A 130 -9.66 0.94 4.83
CA SER A 130 -9.40 -0.48 4.55
C SER A 130 -10.02 -0.91 3.22
N THR A 131 -11.23 -0.45 2.91
CA THR A 131 -11.91 -0.71 1.65
C THR A 131 -11.13 -0.14 0.47
N ALA A 132 -10.72 1.13 0.53
CA ALA A 132 -9.92 1.78 -0.51
C ALA A 132 -8.53 1.14 -0.68
N SER A 133 -7.89 0.72 0.42
CA SER A 133 -6.60 0.02 0.36
C SER A 133 -6.72 -1.35 -0.31
N ILE A 134 -7.77 -2.12 -0.03
CA ILE A 134 -8.03 -3.40 -0.72
C ILE A 134 -8.24 -3.15 -2.22
N ALA A 135 -9.04 -2.13 -2.58
CA ALA A 135 -9.27 -1.77 -3.98
C ALA A 135 -7.96 -1.46 -4.72
N SER A 136 -7.14 -0.58 -4.15
CA SER A 136 -5.86 -0.16 -4.73
C SER A 136 -4.86 -1.33 -4.87
N LEU A 137 -4.71 -2.16 -3.84
CA LEU A 137 -3.85 -3.34 -3.90
C LEU A 137 -4.36 -4.35 -4.92
N SER A 138 -5.68 -4.57 -5.01
CA SER A 138 -6.30 -5.46 -5.99
C SER A 138 -6.08 -4.95 -7.42
N LEU A 139 -6.20 -3.64 -7.64
CA LEU A 139 -5.89 -2.99 -8.92
C LEU A 139 -4.43 -3.26 -9.33
N ASN A 140 -3.48 -3.00 -8.43
CA ASN A 140 -2.06 -3.23 -8.68
C ASN A 140 -1.72 -4.72 -8.93
N LEU A 141 -2.46 -5.64 -8.30
CA LEU A 141 -2.34 -7.09 -8.54
C LEU A 141 -3.11 -7.57 -9.78
N LYS A 142 -3.68 -6.66 -10.57
CA LYS A 142 -4.50 -6.97 -11.76
C LYS A 142 -5.71 -7.87 -11.45
N ARG A 143 -6.21 -7.83 -10.20
CA ARG A 143 -7.43 -8.51 -9.76
C ARG A 143 -8.62 -7.58 -10.02
N TRP A 144 -8.99 -7.44 -11.30
CA TRP A 144 -9.91 -6.40 -11.78
C TRP A 144 -11.28 -6.46 -11.12
N ASP A 145 -11.86 -7.66 -10.98
CA ASP A 145 -13.17 -7.83 -10.35
C ASP A 145 -13.17 -7.42 -8.88
N ASP A 146 -12.16 -7.89 -8.12
CA ASP A 146 -11.97 -7.50 -6.72
C ASP A 146 -11.78 -5.97 -6.60
N ALA A 147 -10.92 -5.40 -7.45
CA ALA A 147 -10.64 -3.97 -7.43
C ALA A 147 -11.93 -3.15 -7.68
N ARG A 148 -12.69 -3.51 -8.71
CA ARG A 148 -13.95 -2.84 -9.06
C ARG A 148 -14.97 -2.94 -7.93
N GLU A 149 -15.17 -4.13 -7.35
CA GLU A 149 -16.07 -4.33 -6.22
C GLU A 149 -15.71 -3.44 -5.02
N TYR A 150 -14.42 -3.38 -4.68
CA TYR A 150 -13.98 -2.61 -3.51
C TYR A 150 -13.94 -1.10 -3.79
N TYR A 151 -13.66 -0.63 -5.02
CA TYR A 151 -13.81 0.78 -5.35
C TYR A 151 -15.28 1.23 -5.31
N MET A 152 -16.23 0.42 -5.79
CA MET A 152 -17.67 0.73 -5.64
C MET A 152 -18.04 0.91 -4.17
N LYS A 153 -17.60 0.00 -3.29
CA LYS A 153 -17.82 0.13 -1.83
C LYS A 153 -17.13 1.37 -1.25
N ALA A 154 -15.93 1.72 -1.73
CA ALA A 154 -15.23 2.91 -1.27
C ALA A 154 -15.97 4.19 -1.68
N ILE A 155 -16.54 4.24 -2.89
CA ILE A 155 -17.38 5.34 -3.38
C ILE A 155 -18.66 5.48 -2.54
N GLU A 156 -19.31 4.37 -2.17
CA GLU A 156 -20.48 4.39 -1.28
C GLU A 156 -20.14 4.96 0.10
N LEU A 157 -18.96 4.65 0.62
CA LEU A 157 -18.49 5.14 1.93
C LEU A 157 -17.99 6.58 1.89
N ASN A 158 -17.40 7.02 0.80
CA ASN A 158 -16.93 8.39 0.60
C ASN A 158 -17.11 8.81 -0.87
N PRO A 159 -18.27 9.39 -1.23
CA PRO A 159 -18.57 9.80 -2.60
C PRO A 159 -17.84 11.06 -3.07
N ASP A 160 -17.08 11.72 -2.19
CA ASP A 160 -16.35 12.95 -2.50
C ASP A 160 -14.85 12.69 -2.79
N ASP A 161 -14.41 11.44 -2.83
CA ASP A 161 -13.04 11.10 -3.21
C ASP A 161 -12.93 10.84 -4.71
N ALA A 162 -12.41 11.83 -5.45
CA ALA A 162 -12.20 11.77 -6.89
C ALA A 162 -11.31 10.59 -7.32
N HIS A 163 -10.34 10.19 -6.48
CA HIS A 163 -9.41 9.10 -6.79
C HIS A 163 -10.10 7.75 -6.99
N ASN A 164 -11.16 7.47 -6.22
CA ASN A 164 -11.90 6.22 -6.38
C ASN A 164 -12.59 6.13 -7.75
N TYR A 165 -13.19 7.23 -8.22
CA TYR A 165 -13.82 7.31 -9.55
C TYR A 165 -12.78 7.22 -10.67
N PHE A 166 -11.66 7.94 -10.54
CA PHE A 166 -10.55 7.84 -11.50
C PHE A 166 -10.05 6.39 -11.61
N SER A 167 -9.83 5.72 -10.48
CA SER A 167 -9.37 4.33 -10.45
C SER A 167 -10.36 3.35 -11.07
N MET A 168 -11.67 3.57 -10.89
CA MET A 168 -12.71 2.81 -11.60
C MET A 168 -12.58 2.95 -13.11
N ALA A 169 -12.43 4.17 -13.60
CA ALA A 169 -12.29 4.42 -15.04
C ALA A 169 -11.00 3.81 -15.63
N VAL A 170 -9.91 3.78 -14.86
CA VAL A 170 -8.66 3.09 -15.26
C VAL A 170 -8.92 1.59 -15.44
N ILE A 171 -9.68 0.96 -14.52
CA ILE A 171 -10.07 -0.44 -14.64
C ILE A 171 -10.93 -0.65 -15.87
N ASP A 172 -11.96 0.18 -16.06
CA ASP A 172 -12.91 0.07 -17.15
C ASP A 172 -12.20 0.23 -18.52
N TRP A 173 -11.30 1.20 -18.67
CA TRP A 173 -10.46 1.31 -19.87
C TRP A 173 -9.58 0.07 -20.06
N THR A 174 -8.96 -0.44 -18.99
CA THR A 174 -8.08 -1.63 -19.05
C THR A 174 -8.86 -2.87 -19.53
N LEU A 175 -10.14 -2.98 -19.21
CA LEU A 175 -11.00 -4.07 -19.64
C LEU A 175 -11.59 -3.85 -21.04
N ALA A 176 -11.83 -2.60 -21.45
CA ALA A 176 -12.33 -2.24 -22.78
C ALA A 176 -11.28 -2.42 -23.88
N TYR A 177 -10.01 -2.16 -23.60
CA TYR A 177 -8.91 -2.10 -24.57
C TYR A 177 -8.54 -3.44 -25.23
N PRO A 178 -8.39 -4.58 -24.52
CA PRO A 178 -7.91 -5.84 -25.10
C PRO A 178 -8.80 -6.42 -26.20
N PRO A 179 -10.15 -6.38 -26.12
CA PRO A 179 -11.02 -6.84 -27.21
C PRO A 179 -10.75 -6.15 -28.54
N ARG A 180 -10.50 -4.82 -28.51
CA ARG A 180 -10.16 -4.05 -29.69
C ARG A 180 -8.83 -4.48 -30.29
N VAL A 181 -7.78 -4.57 -29.45
CA VAL A 181 -6.45 -4.99 -29.93
C VAL A 181 -6.53 -6.36 -30.58
N LYS A 182 -7.14 -7.32 -29.88
CA LYS A 182 -7.30 -8.67 -30.41
C LYS A 182 -8.05 -8.68 -31.75
N MET A 183 -9.14 -7.93 -31.87
CA MET A 183 -9.93 -7.87 -33.11
C MET A 183 -9.12 -7.29 -34.26
N ARG A 184 -8.34 -6.21 -34.03
CA ARG A 184 -7.47 -5.62 -35.05
C ARG A 184 -6.38 -6.60 -35.50
N ASP A 185 -5.79 -7.33 -34.55
CA ASP A 185 -4.78 -8.37 -34.86
C ASP A 185 -5.39 -9.52 -35.68
N ASP A 186 -6.56 -10.02 -35.28
CA ASP A 186 -7.25 -11.10 -36.00
C ASP A 186 -7.64 -10.67 -37.46
N MET A 187 -7.93 -9.40 -37.66
CA MET A 187 -8.26 -8.82 -38.96
C MET A 187 -7.03 -8.33 -39.76
N HIS A 188 -5.82 -8.42 -39.19
CA HIS A 188 -4.55 -7.94 -39.75
C HIS A 188 -4.56 -6.45 -40.11
N LEU A 189 -5.27 -5.61 -39.32
CA LEU A 189 -5.37 -4.17 -39.55
C LEU A 189 -4.16 -3.45 -38.96
N ASN A 190 -3.59 -2.51 -39.72
CA ASN A 190 -2.59 -1.58 -39.19
C ASN A 190 -3.26 -0.39 -38.47
N ASP A 191 -2.46 0.43 -37.76
CA ASP A 191 -2.97 1.51 -36.89
C ASP A 191 -3.83 2.56 -37.63
N SER A 192 -3.66 2.73 -38.94
CA SER A 192 -4.42 3.68 -39.76
C SER A 192 -5.72 3.11 -40.37
N GLU A 193 -5.88 1.80 -40.34
CA GLU A 193 -7.06 1.12 -40.91
C GLU A 193 -8.18 1.05 -39.89
N MET A 194 -9.42 1.14 -40.36
CA MET A 194 -10.61 1.07 -39.52
C MET A 194 -11.19 -0.34 -39.52
N ILE A 195 -11.79 -0.73 -38.42
CA ILE A 195 -12.71 -1.87 -38.41
C ILE A 195 -13.93 -1.45 -39.21
N SER A 196 -14.18 -2.11 -40.35
CA SER A 196 -15.27 -1.78 -41.28
C SER A 196 -16.29 -2.91 -41.43
N ASP A 197 -16.02 -4.09 -40.87
CA ASP A 197 -16.97 -5.19 -40.89
C ASP A 197 -18.07 -4.99 -39.83
N PRO A 198 -19.35 -4.90 -40.21
CA PRO A 198 -20.44 -4.67 -39.25
C PRO A 198 -20.59 -5.73 -38.17
N ALA A 199 -20.23 -6.99 -38.46
CA ALA A 199 -20.26 -8.05 -37.44
C ALA A 199 -19.15 -7.89 -36.40
N ALA A 200 -17.96 -7.50 -36.85
CA ALA A 200 -16.85 -7.16 -35.95
C ALA A 200 -17.17 -5.94 -35.07
N CYS A 201 -17.78 -4.88 -35.65
CA CYS A 201 -18.24 -3.72 -34.88
C CYS A 201 -19.26 -4.10 -33.79
N ALA A 202 -20.28 -4.89 -34.14
CA ALA A 202 -21.31 -5.34 -33.21
C ALA A 202 -20.68 -6.21 -32.07
N SER A 203 -19.75 -7.08 -32.44
CA SER A 203 -19.02 -7.90 -31.46
C SER A 203 -18.20 -7.06 -30.52
N LEU A 204 -17.43 -6.08 -31.02
CA LEU A 204 -16.63 -5.17 -30.20
C LEU A 204 -17.50 -4.32 -29.27
N ARG A 205 -18.60 -3.78 -29.79
CA ARG A 205 -19.60 -3.04 -29.01
C ARG A 205 -20.11 -3.89 -27.84
N THR A 206 -20.51 -5.13 -28.09
CA THR A 206 -21.00 -6.05 -27.05
C THR A 206 -19.98 -6.30 -25.95
N GLN A 207 -18.69 -6.36 -26.30
CA GLN A 207 -17.61 -6.64 -25.35
C GLN A 207 -17.16 -5.42 -24.55
N SER A 208 -17.19 -4.21 -25.14
CA SER A 208 -16.50 -3.04 -24.58
C SER A 208 -17.42 -1.90 -24.17
N GLN A 209 -18.64 -1.79 -24.74
CA GLN A 209 -19.52 -0.62 -24.55
C GLN A 209 -19.76 -0.28 -23.09
N HIS A 210 -20.13 -1.27 -22.25
CA HIS A 210 -20.46 -1.02 -20.85
C HIS A 210 -19.24 -0.52 -20.05
N TYR A 211 -18.03 -1.03 -20.32
CA TYR A 211 -16.82 -0.51 -19.69
C TYR A 211 -16.51 0.92 -20.13
N VAL A 212 -16.67 1.23 -21.42
CA VAL A 212 -16.42 2.59 -21.93
C VAL A 212 -17.39 3.58 -21.31
N GLU A 213 -18.69 3.25 -21.28
CA GLU A 213 -19.73 4.13 -20.73
C GLU A 213 -19.57 4.33 -19.21
N ASP A 214 -19.35 3.25 -18.45
CA ASP A 214 -19.11 3.31 -17.00
C ASP A 214 -17.84 4.10 -16.67
N GLY A 215 -16.77 3.88 -17.45
CA GLY A 215 -15.50 4.59 -17.27
C GLY A 215 -15.63 6.09 -17.57
N MET A 216 -16.34 6.47 -18.63
CA MET A 216 -16.61 7.88 -18.95
C MET A 216 -17.44 8.55 -17.86
N GLN A 217 -18.48 7.90 -17.36
CA GLN A 217 -19.28 8.42 -16.24
C GLN A 217 -18.44 8.60 -14.97
N SER A 218 -17.55 7.65 -14.68
CA SER A 218 -16.64 7.74 -13.55
C SER A 218 -15.68 8.91 -13.71
N LEU A 219 -15.09 9.13 -14.90
CA LEU A 219 -14.22 10.29 -15.14
C LEU A 219 -14.96 11.63 -15.08
N GLU A 220 -16.19 11.71 -15.55
CA GLU A 220 -17.02 12.89 -15.40
C GLU A 220 -17.18 13.26 -13.92
N LYS A 221 -17.44 12.26 -13.06
CA LYS A 221 -17.54 12.49 -11.62
C LYS A 221 -16.21 12.86 -10.98
N ALA A 222 -15.10 12.21 -11.37
CA ALA A 222 -13.76 12.57 -10.91
C ALA A 222 -13.43 14.03 -11.26
N LEU A 223 -13.70 14.45 -12.50
CA LEU A 223 -13.46 15.82 -12.97
C LEU A 223 -14.41 16.86 -12.36
N GLN A 224 -15.63 16.49 -11.96
CA GLN A 224 -16.50 17.37 -11.16
C GLN A 224 -15.90 17.65 -9.77
N LEU A 225 -15.28 16.64 -9.15
CA LEU A 225 -14.65 16.76 -7.84
C LEU A 225 -13.26 17.41 -7.93
N GLN A 226 -12.52 17.12 -9.00
CA GLN A 226 -11.16 17.62 -9.23
C GLN A 226 -11.02 18.10 -10.68
N PRO A 227 -11.44 19.35 -11.01
CA PRO A 227 -11.51 19.87 -12.38
C PRO A 227 -10.18 20.04 -13.10
N ASP A 228 -9.06 20.00 -12.39
CA ASP A 228 -7.71 20.16 -12.94
C ASP A 228 -6.93 18.84 -13.01
N ASP A 229 -7.58 17.69 -12.88
CA ASP A 229 -6.97 16.36 -12.99
C ASP A 229 -6.62 16.05 -14.46
N ASP A 230 -5.35 16.27 -14.83
CA ASP A 230 -4.83 16.02 -16.17
C ASP A 230 -4.78 14.53 -16.53
N ASP A 231 -4.62 13.64 -15.57
CA ASP A 231 -4.68 12.19 -15.80
C ASP A 231 -6.12 11.73 -16.11
N ALA A 232 -7.12 12.23 -15.38
CA ALA A 232 -8.52 11.94 -15.67
C ALA A 232 -8.92 12.46 -17.08
N MET A 233 -8.44 13.64 -17.49
CA MET A 233 -8.65 14.16 -18.85
C MET A 233 -7.98 13.28 -19.91
N ALA A 234 -6.78 12.76 -19.63
CA ALA A 234 -6.08 11.87 -20.54
C ALA A 234 -6.82 10.54 -20.71
N TYR A 235 -7.38 9.96 -19.63
CA TYR A 235 -8.21 8.76 -19.75
C TYR A 235 -9.54 9.01 -20.45
N MET A 236 -10.14 10.20 -20.33
CA MET A 236 -11.33 10.57 -21.09
C MET A 236 -11.05 10.52 -22.61
N ASN A 237 -9.91 11.06 -23.05
CA ASN A 237 -9.48 10.90 -24.46
C ASN A 237 -9.39 9.43 -24.87
N LEU A 238 -8.81 8.57 -24.04
CA LEU A 238 -8.66 7.15 -24.36
C LEU A 238 -10.02 6.46 -24.51
N LEU A 239 -10.98 6.73 -23.62
CA LEU A 239 -12.32 6.16 -23.69
C LEU A 239 -13.12 6.65 -24.89
N TYR A 240 -13.01 7.92 -25.27
CA TYR A 240 -13.60 8.41 -26.53
C TYR A 240 -13.05 7.69 -27.75
N ARG A 241 -11.74 7.39 -27.78
CA ARG A 241 -11.14 6.61 -28.87
C ARG A 241 -11.62 5.15 -28.87
N GLU A 242 -11.77 4.52 -27.70
CA GLU A 242 -12.35 3.17 -27.61
C GLU A 242 -13.81 3.16 -28.13
N ARG A 243 -14.61 4.19 -27.79
CA ARG A 243 -15.98 4.32 -28.29
C ARG A 243 -16.03 4.46 -29.80
N ALA A 244 -15.19 5.32 -30.36
CA ALA A 244 -15.09 5.51 -31.81
C ALA A 244 -14.75 4.22 -32.59
N GLU A 245 -14.08 3.26 -31.99
CA GLU A 245 -13.71 2.00 -32.64
C GLU A 245 -14.90 1.04 -32.82
N TYR A 246 -15.87 1.01 -31.90
CA TYR A 246 -17.06 0.19 -32.06
C TYR A 246 -18.26 0.93 -32.70
N GLU A 247 -18.12 2.21 -33.02
CA GLU A 247 -19.08 3.01 -33.77
C GLU A 247 -18.78 3.01 -35.28
N CYS A 248 -18.12 1.97 -35.77
CA CYS A 248 -17.67 1.89 -37.16
C CYS A 248 -18.80 1.86 -38.19
N ASP A 249 -20.02 1.52 -37.79
CA ASP A 249 -21.26 1.61 -38.60
C ASP A 249 -21.96 2.98 -38.47
N GLN A 250 -21.41 3.92 -37.68
CA GLN A 250 -21.96 5.25 -37.38
C GLN A 250 -20.90 6.34 -37.62
N PRO A 251 -20.61 6.69 -38.88
CA PRO A 251 -19.47 7.54 -39.23
C PRO A 251 -19.52 8.94 -38.61
N ASP A 252 -20.69 9.52 -38.39
CA ASP A 252 -20.84 10.82 -37.75
C ASP A 252 -20.60 10.77 -36.26
N ALA A 253 -21.07 9.73 -35.56
CA ALA A 253 -20.80 9.51 -34.13
C ALA A 253 -19.32 9.26 -33.93
N ARG A 254 -18.71 8.37 -34.66
CA ARG A 254 -17.27 8.11 -34.65
C ARG A 254 -16.44 9.37 -34.85
N LYS A 255 -16.81 10.21 -35.84
CA LYS A 255 -16.10 11.48 -36.08
C LYS A 255 -16.25 12.45 -34.92
N ALA A 256 -17.44 12.51 -34.32
CA ALA A 256 -17.66 13.35 -33.13
C ALA A 256 -16.82 12.89 -31.95
N ASP A 257 -16.71 11.58 -31.72
CA ASP A 257 -15.89 11.01 -30.64
C ASP A 257 -14.41 11.25 -30.85
N LEU A 258 -13.89 11.07 -32.06
CA LEU A 258 -12.48 11.37 -32.33
C LEU A 258 -12.17 12.85 -32.11
N LYS A 259 -13.10 13.76 -32.49
CA LYS A 259 -12.94 15.19 -32.19
C LYS A 259 -12.95 15.47 -30.68
N ALA A 260 -13.90 14.86 -29.96
CA ALA A 260 -13.95 14.99 -28.51
C ALA A 260 -12.66 14.44 -27.83
N ALA A 261 -12.14 13.33 -28.34
CA ALA A 261 -10.86 12.79 -27.86
C ALA A 261 -9.71 13.80 -28.00
N ASP A 262 -9.60 14.46 -29.16
CA ASP A 262 -8.57 15.49 -29.40
C ASP A 262 -8.77 16.70 -28.49
N GLU A 263 -10.00 17.16 -28.28
CA GLU A 263 -10.30 18.25 -27.31
C GLU A 263 -9.90 17.89 -25.88
N TRP A 264 -10.02 16.62 -25.47
CA TRP A 264 -9.58 16.17 -24.16
C TRP A 264 -8.07 16.11 -24.03
N VAL A 265 -7.32 15.79 -25.11
CA VAL A 265 -5.86 15.90 -25.14
C VAL A 265 -5.44 17.35 -24.88
N ASP A 266 -6.06 18.32 -25.57
CA ASP A 266 -5.74 19.73 -25.40
C ASP A 266 -5.99 20.21 -23.96
N LYS A 267 -7.11 19.77 -23.35
CA LYS A 267 -7.42 20.09 -21.94
C LYS A 267 -6.37 19.48 -20.97
N ALA A 268 -6.00 18.21 -21.17
CA ALA A 268 -5.01 17.54 -20.35
C ALA A 268 -3.64 18.25 -20.40
N VAL A 269 -3.19 18.61 -21.61
CA VAL A 269 -1.94 19.35 -21.82
C VAL A 269 -1.99 20.70 -21.15
N ALA A 270 -3.09 21.44 -21.28
CA ALA A 270 -3.26 22.76 -20.65
C ALA A 270 -3.27 22.65 -19.11
N ALA A 271 -3.98 21.66 -18.54
CA ALA A 271 -4.02 21.42 -17.10
C ALA A 271 -2.62 21.06 -16.55
N LYS A 272 -1.91 20.16 -17.22
CA LYS A 272 -0.53 19.77 -16.86
C LYS A 272 0.42 20.96 -16.89
N LYS A 273 0.33 21.82 -17.92
CA LYS A 273 1.14 23.03 -18.02
C LYS A 273 0.84 24.00 -16.87
N ALA A 274 -0.43 24.24 -16.56
CA ALA A 274 -0.83 25.10 -15.47
C ALA A 274 -0.35 24.59 -14.08
N LYS A 275 -0.35 23.27 -13.86
CA LYS A 275 0.23 22.65 -12.65
C LYS A 275 1.74 22.89 -12.56
N ALA A 276 2.47 22.73 -13.66
CA ALA A 276 3.92 22.95 -13.69
C ALA A 276 4.28 24.40 -13.40
N GLU A 277 3.53 25.38 -13.93
CA GLU A 277 3.74 26.80 -13.69
C GLU A 277 3.54 27.17 -12.21
N LYS A 278 2.48 26.65 -11.57
CA LYS A 278 2.22 26.84 -10.13
C LYS A 278 3.33 26.31 -9.23
N THR A 279 4.00 25.20 -9.65
CA THR A 279 5.07 24.56 -8.86
C THR A 279 6.40 25.30 -8.98
N THR A 280 6.59 26.14 -9.98
CA THR A 280 7.81 26.93 -10.24
C THR A 280 7.77 28.32 -9.63
N GLU A 281 6.62 28.81 -9.15
CA GLU A 281 6.53 30.07 -8.42
C GLU A 281 7.15 29.92 -7.01
N PRO A 282 8.09 30.79 -6.60
CA PRO A 282 8.64 30.72 -5.25
C PRO A 282 7.54 31.03 -4.22
N PRO A 283 7.58 30.38 -3.04
CA PRO A 283 6.63 30.68 -1.97
C PRO A 283 6.74 32.16 -1.56
N HIS A 284 5.60 32.84 -1.57
CA HIS A 284 5.48 34.27 -1.13
C HIS A 284 5.64 34.42 0.38
#